data_2da92bd5fb83ec0f553746466d98d8cf
#
_entry.id   2da92bd5fb83ec0f553746466d98d8cf
#
_cell.length_a   1.000
_cell.length_b   1.000
_cell.length_c   1.000
_cell.angle_alpha   90.00
_cell.angle_beta   90.00
_cell.angle_gamma   90.00
#
_symmetry.space_group_name_H-M   'P 1'
#
loop_
_entity.id
_entity.type
_entity.pdbx_description
1 polymer ?
#
loop_
_entity_poly.entity_id
_entity_poly.type
_entity_poly.pdbx_seq_one_letter_code
_entity_poly.pdbx_strand_id
1 'polypeptide(L)'
;MNTKVFMHAIVATAMLATATTFTACLNSHADNGAAAKVESVELIRTSQSWDGVELPDYFQGRPELVAVKYVFPPGQKLGWHHHVAMNYGVLTQGELTIIGQDGKTKVVHEGEAVVEMVGTIHHGENRGTKPVILYMFYLSQKDLPLAV
;
A
#
# COMPACT_ATOMS: atom_id res chain seq x y z
N MET A 1 69.84 -31.73 17.09
CA MET A 1 70.92 -30.74 16.96
C MET A 1 70.39 -29.35 17.17
N ASN A 2 70.93 -28.70 18.18
CA ASN A 2 70.96 -27.29 18.55
C ASN A 2 69.66 -26.55 18.81
N THR A 3 69.28 -26.59 20.02
CA THR A 3 69.11 -25.55 21.07
C THR A 3 69.48 -24.12 20.71
N LYS A 4 68.58 -23.14 20.90
CA LYS A 4 68.95 -21.87 21.58
C LYS A 4 67.71 -21.25 22.23
N VAL A 5 67.70 -21.27 23.51
CA VAL A 5 66.92 -20.49 24.47
C VAL A 5 67.44 -19.06 24.43
N PHE A 6 66.55 -18.06 24.32
CA PHE A 6 66.90 -16.68 24.71
C PHE A 6 65.82 -16.15 25.65
N MET A 7 66.23 -15.99 26.87
CA MET A 7 65.55 -15.35 28.00
C MET A 7 65.89 -13.86 27.93
N HIS A 8 64.92 -12.95 27.90
CA HIS A 8 65.14 -11.54 28.23
C HIS A 8 63.97 -10.96 29.03
N ALA A 9 64.31 -10.69 30.21
CA ALA A 9 64.06 -9.54 31.08
C ALA A 9 62.70 -8.81 31.02
N ILE A 10 62.06 -8.91 32.20
CA ILE A 10 60.91 -8.12 32.65
C ILE A 10 61.39 -6.70 32.99
N VAL A 11 60.84 -5.69 32.35
CA VAL A 11 60.93 -4.30 32.81
C VAL A 11 59.50 -3.88 33.24
N ALA A 12 59.30 -3.72 34.54
CA ALA A 12 58.10 -3.18 35.12
C ALA A 12 58.16 -1.65 35.03
N THR A 13 57.31 -1.07 34.21
CA THR A 13 57.13 0.40 34.20
C THR A 13 55.78 0.72 34.85
N ALA A 14 55.83 1.35 36.01
CA ALA A 14 54.66 1.88 36.70
C ALA A 14 54.11 3.08 35.94
N MET A 15 52.90 2.95 35.40
CA MET A 15 52.15 4.09 34.86
C MET A 15 51.16 4.62 35.88
N LEU A 16 51.38 5.88 36.19
CA LEU A 16 50.56 6.74 37.04
C LEU A 16 49.23 6.99 36.37
N ALA A 17 48.13 6.50 36.95
CA ALA A 17 46.79 6.74 36.44
C ALA A 17 46.32 8.15 36.81
N THR A 18 46.28 9.05 35.83
CA THR A 18 45.58 10.32 35.97
C THR A 18 44.09 10.11 35.66
N ALA A 19 43.27 10.24 36.71
CA ALA A 19 41.82 10.21 36.56
C ALA A 19 41.35 11.52 35.89
N THR A 20 41.06 11.46 34.58
CA THR A 20 40.32 12.53 33.90
C THR A 20 38.83 12.32 34.12
N THR A 21 38.25 13.20 34.94
CA THR A 21 36.81 13.32 35.11
C THR A 21 36.19 13.79 33.81
N PHE A 22 35.57 12.88 33.06
CA PHE A 22 34.69 13.22 31.93
C PHE A 22 33.39 13.81 32.49
N THR A 23 33.26 15.13 32.47
CA THR A 23 31.98 15.80 32.65
C THR A 23 31.16 15.53 31.40
N ALA A 24 30.25 14.55 31.42
CA ALA A 24 29.27 14.36 30.40
C ALA A 24 28.31 15.55 30.41
N CYS A 25 28.49 16.49 29.49
CA CYS A 25 27.43 17.43 29.14
C CYS A 25 26.29 16.66 28.57
N LEU A 26 25.26 16.38 29.36
CA LEU A 26 23.95 15.96 28.88
C LEU A 26 23.38 17.15 28.09
N ASN A 27 23.64 17.18 26.79
CA ASN A 27 22.83 17.96 25.86
C ASN A 27 21.44 17.33 25.89
N SER A 28 20.57 17.88 26.74
CA SER A 28 19.13 17.71 26.57
C SER A 28 18.78 18.41 25.26
N HIS A 29 18.76 17.64 24.17
CA HIS A 29 18.01 18.02 22.97
C HIS A 29 16.57 18.12 23.43
N ALA A 30 16.11 19.33 23.66
CA ALA A 30 14.69 19.60 23.70
C ALA A 30 14.20 19.23 22.32
N ASP A 31 13.58 18.04 22.23
CA ASP A 31 12.77 17.65 21.09
C ASP A 31 11.64 18.70 21.03
N ASN A 32 11.82 19.70 20.18
CA ASN A 32 10.76 20.62 19.83
C ASN A 32 9.76 19.81 19.03
N GLY A 33 8.97 19.01 19.73
CA GLY A 33 7.90 18.21 19.19
C GLY A 33 6.91 19.10 18.43
N ALA A 34 7.23 19.40 17.18
CA ALA A 34 6.25 19.97 16.27
C ALA A 34 5.11 18.95 16.24
N ALA A 35 3.93 19.36 16.70
CA ALA A 35 2.75 18.49 16.68
C ALA A 35 2.59 17.92 15.26
N ALA A 36 2.46 16.58 15.16
CA ALA A 36 2.27 15.91 13.89
C ALA A 36 1.07 16.53 13.18
N LYS A 37 1.28 16.99 11.94
CA LYS A 37 0.22 17.61 11.13
C LYS A 37 -0.53 16.51 10.39
N VAL A 38 -1.84 16.74 10.16
CA VAL A 38 -2.63 15.89 9.27
C VAL A 38 -2.09 16.05 7.85
N GLU A 39 -1.73 14.93 7.24
CA GLU A 39 -1.35 14.87 5.83
C GLU A 39 -2.55 14.38 5.01
N SER A 40 -2.70 14.92 3.80
CA SER A 40 -3.71 14.46 2.85
C SER A 40 -3.05 14.24 1.49
N VAL A 41 -3.35 13.08 0.89
CA VAL A 41 -2.87 12.72 -0.44
C VAL A 41 -4.08 12.40 -1.30
N GLU A 42 -4.19 13.05 -2.46
CA GLU A 42 -5.19 12.70 -3.47
C GLU A 42 -4.71 11.46 -4.23
N LEU A 43 -5.41 10.34 -4.08
CA LEU A 43 -5.03 9.08 -4.72
C LEU A 43 -5.46 9.02 -6.19
N ILE A 44 -6.62 9.61 -6.53
CA ILE A 44 -7.12 9.66 -7.89
C ILE A 44 -8.11 10.81 -8.06
N ARG A 45 -8.06 11.46 -9.24
CA ARG A 45 -9.05 12.41 -9.71
C ARG A 45 -9.24 12.19 -11.20
N THR A 46 -10.42 11.75 -11.62
CA THR A 46 -10.70 11.42 -13.03
C THR A 46 -12.18 11.49 -13.34
N SER A 47 -12.53 11.73 -14.60
CA SER A 47 -13.86 11.53 -15.18
C SER A 47 -13.91 10.27 -16.06
N GLN A 48 -12.84 9.46 -16.05
CA GLN A 48 -12.74 8.26 -16.87
C GLN A 48 -12.43 7.03 -16.01
N SER A 49 -12.90 5.88 -16.44
CA SER A 49 -12.47 4.58 -15.92
C SER A 49 -11.03 4.27 -16.33
N TRP A 50 -10.43 3.25 -15.72
CA TRP A 50 -9.02 2.91 -15.95
C TRP A 50 -8.68 2.57 -17.42
N ASP A 51 -9.66 2.18 -18.23
CA ASP A 51 -9.49 1.88 -19.65
C ASP A 51 -9.65 3.10 -20.56
N GLY A 52 -9.89 4.29 -19.99
CA GLY A 52 -10.00 5.59 -20.67
C GLY A 52 -11.41 5.91 -21.18
N VAL A 53 -12.42 5.14 -20.79
CA VAL A 53 -13.82 5.42 -21.15
C VAL A 53 -14.40 6.45 -20.19
N GLU A 54 -15.10 7.47 -20.72
CA GLU A 54 -15.78 8.48 -19.90
C GLU A 54 -16.82 7.82 -18.98
N LEU A 55 -16.88 8.30 -17.74
CA LEU A 55 -17.89 7.87 -16.78
C LEU A 55 -19.27 8.39 -17.22
N PRO A 56 -20.34 7.63 -17.00
CA PRO A 56 -21.70 8.07 -17.30
C PRO A 56 -22.12 9.23 -16.39
N ASP A 57 -23.18 9.92 -16.77
CA ASP A 57 -23.85 10.87 -15.91
C ASP A 57 -24.35 10.21 -14.63
N TYR A 58 -24.53 11.02 -13.56
CA TYR A 58 -25.14 10.53 -12.33
C TYR A 58 -26.59 10.10 -12.56
N PHE A 59 -27.01 9.08 -11.83
CA PHE A 59 -28.42 8.68 -11.81
C PHE A 59 -29.33 9.82 -11.32
N GLN A 60 -30.50 9.92 -11.93
CA GLN A 60 -31.49 10.95 -11.57
C GLN A 60 -32.34 10.58 -10.34
N GLY A 61 -32.18 9.37 -9.81
CA GLY A 61 -32.91 8.85 -8.67
C GLY A 61 -32.30 9.23 -7.30
N ARG A 62 -32.91 8.68 -6.23
CA ARG A 62 -32.33 8.81 -4.88
C ARG A 62 -31.03 8.03 -4.80
N PRO A 63 -29.92 8.66 -4.43
CA PRO A 63 -28.64 8.00 -4.34
C PRO A 63 -28.62 6.92 -3.25
N GLU A 64 -27.94 5.83 -3.53
CA GLU A 64 -27.54 4.80 -2.58
C GLU A 64 -26.03 4.61 -2.68
N LEU A 65 -25.34 4.74 -1.54
CA LEU A 65 -23.90 4.54 -1.46
C LEU A 65 -23.64 3.17 -0.84
N VAL A 66 -22.83 2.37 -1.52
CA VAL A 66 -22.49 1.03 -1.04
C VAL A 66 -20.98 0.90 -0.94
N ALA A 67 -20.49 0.39 0.18
CA ALA A 67 -19.09 0.05 0.37
C ALA A 67 -18.96 -1.48 0.51
N VAL A 68 -18.06 -2.07 -0.29
CA VAL A 68 -17.80 -3.51 -0.29
C VAL A 68 -16.32 -3.75 -0.05
N LYS A 69 -16.00 -4.68 0.85
CA LYS A 69 -14.66 -5.20 1.02
C LYS A 69 -14.56 -6.54 0.28
N TYR A 70 -13.69 -6.61 -0.70
CA TYR A 70 -13.31 -7.85 -1.36
C TYR A 70 -12.01 -8.39 -0.77
N VAL A 71 -11.96 -9.70 -0.57
CA VAL A 71 -10.74 -10.42 -0.21
C VAL A 71 -10.55 -11.51 -1.25
N PHE A 72 -9.48 -11.41 -2.03
CA PHE A 72 -9.12 -12.42 -3.03
C PHE A 72 -7.99 -13.28 -2.47
N PRO A 73 -8.24 -14.55 -2.12
CA PRO A 73 -7.16 -15.48 -1.82
C PRO A 73 -6.19 -15.61 -3.01
N PRO A 74 -4.96 -16.09 -2.80
CA PRO A 74 -4.03 -16.38 -3.90
C PRO A 74 -4.65 -17.23 -4.99
N GLY A 75 -4.47 -16.84 -6.26
CA GLY A 75 -4.98 -17.55 -7.43
C GLY A 75 -6.49 -17.45 -7.65
N GLN A 76 -7.24 -16.70 -6.83
CA GLN A 76 -8.69 -16.57 -7.00
C GLN A 76 -9.06 -15.38 -7.88
N LYS A 77 -10.20 -15.49 -8.55
CA LYS A 77 -10.77 -14.47 -9.42
C LYS A 77 -12.27 -14.39 -9.27
N LEU A 78 -12.84 -13.24 -9.62
CA LEU A 78 -14.28 -13.08 -9.83
C LEU A 78 -14.70 -13.70 -11.16
N GLY A 79 -16.00 -13.99 -11.30
CA GLY A 79 -16.59 -14.28 -12.60
C GLY A 79 -16.57 -13.05 -13.51
N TRP A 80 -16.74 -13.26 -14.82
CA TRP A 80 -16.99 -12.18 -15.76
C TRP A 80 -18.28 -11.44 -15.39
N HIS A 81 -18.23 -10.13 -15.29
CA HIS A 81 -19.34 -9.27 -14.92
C HIS A 81 -19.13 -7.86 -15.48
N HIS A 82 -20.17 -7.04 -15.45
CA HIS A 82 -20.06 -5.61 -15.68
C HIS A 82 -20.75 -4.85 -14.55
N HIS A 83 -20.27 -3.66 -14.26
CA HIS A 83 -20.91 -2.78 -13.30
C HIS A 83 -21.99 -1.94 -13.98
N VAL A 84 -23.14 -1.78 -13.29
CA VAL A 84 -24.21 -0.87 -13.68
C VAL A 84 -24.00 0.49 -13.00
N ALA A 85 -23.50 0.49 -11.76
CA ALA A 85 -23.19 1.69 -10.98
C ALA A 85 -21.74 2.10 -11.16
N MET A 86 -21.50 3.43 -11.19
CA MET A 86 -20.12 3.95 -11.07
C MET A 86 -19.50 3.47 -9.77
N ASN A 87 -18.24 3.10 -9.84
CA ASN A 87 -17.52 2.64 -8.68
C ASN A 87 -16.03 2.99 -8.76
N TYR A 88 -15.45 3.14 -7.60
CA TYR A 88 -14.02 3.33 -7.43
C TYR A 88 -13.56 2.62 -6.16
N GLY A 89 -12.30 2.27 -6.09
CA GLY A 89 -11.79 1.56 -4.95
C GLY A 89 -10.35 1.90 -4.62
N VAL A 90 -9.92 1.43 -3.45
CA VAL A 90 -8.53 1.51 -2.99
C VAL A 90 -8.06 0.11 -2.64
N LEU A 91 -6.92 -0.28 -3.22
CA LEU A 91 -6.24 -1.51 -2.88
C LEU A 91 -5.40 -1.29 -1.62
N THR A 92 -5.77 -1.96 -0.54
CA THR A 92 -5.08 -1.79 0.75
C THR A 92 -4.10 -2.90 1.07
N GLN A 93 -4.07 -3.96 0.24
CA GLN A 93 -3.11 -5.05 0.35
C GLN A 93 -2.97 -5.81 -0.97
N GLY A 94 -1.72 -6.08 -1.34
CA GLY A 94 -1.36 -6.96 -2.45
C GLY A 94 -1.39 -6.29 -3.81
N GLU A 95 -1.68 -7.09 -4.85
CA GLU A 95 -1.72 -6.66 -6.25
C GLU A 95 -2.90 -7.34 -6.96
N LEU A 96 -3.79 -6.54 -7.54
CA LEU A 96 -4.95 -7.02 -8.28
C LEU A 96 -4.75 -6.79 -9.78
N THR A 97 -5.00 -7.81 -10.58
CA THR A 97 -5.06 -7.68 -12.04
C THR A 97 -6.52 -7.62 -12.47
N ILE A 98 -6.91 -6.54 -13.15
CA ILE A 98 -8.24 -6.38 -13.76
C ILE A 98 -8.09 -6.63 -15.26
N ILE A 99 -8.99 -7.43 -15.84
CA ILE A 99 -8.95 -7.84 -17.25
C ILE A 99 -10.30 -7.57 -17.87
N GLY A 100 -10.31 -6.73 -18.90
CA GLY A 100 -11.48 -6.52 -19.75
C GLY A 100 -11.66 -7.64 -20.78
N GLN A 101 -12.90 -7.90 -21.18
CA GLN A 101 -13.18 -8.88 -22.23
C GLN A 101 -12.59 -8.45 -23.60
N ASP A 102 -12.32 -7.17 -23.79
CA ASP A 102 -11.60 -6.61 -24.94
C ASP A 102 -10.07 -6.89 -24.92
N GLY A 103 -9.58 -7.56 -23.89
CA GLY A 103 -8.17 -7.92 -23.70
C GLY A 103 -7.33 -6.84 -23.00
N LYS A 104 -7.88 -5.67 -22.70
CA LYS A 104 -7.18 -4.67 -21.91
C LYS A 104 -6.95 -5.18 -20.49
N THR A 105 -5.84 -4.79 -19.90
CA THR A 105 -5.44 -5.23 -18.56
C THR A 105 -4.92 -4.06 -17.73
N LYS A 106 -5.33 -3.97 -16.48
CA LYS A 106 -4.82 -3.03 -15.48
C LYS A 106 -4.30 -3.81 -14.27
N VAL A 107 -3.08 -3.50 -13.87
CA VAL A 107 -2.54 -3.95 -12.57
C VAL A 107 -2.69 -2.79 -11.60
N VAL A 108 -3.27 -3.07 -10.43
CA VAL A 108 -3.44 -2.12 -9.31
C VAL A 108 -2.59 -2.60 -8.17
N HIS A 109 -1.75 -1.71 -7.61
CA HIS A 109 -0.85 -2.02 -6.50
C HIS A 109 -1.41 -1.51 -5.16
N GLU A 110 -0.85 -2.03 -4.08
CA GLU A 110 -1.17 -1.57 -2.72
C GLU A 110 -0.98 -0.06 -2.59
N GLY A 111 -1.99 0.63 -2.02
CA GLY A 111 -2.05 2.08 -1.89
C GLY A 111 -2.62 2.81 -3.11
N GLU A 112 -2.81 2.14 -4.25
CA GLU A 112 -3.40 2.76 -5.44
C GLU A 112 -4.93 2.75 -5.40
N ALA A 113 -5.52 3.77 -6.03
CA ALA A 113 -6.94 3.83 -6.32
C ALA A 113 -7.21 3.44 -7.78
N VAL A 114 -8.39 2.89 -8.03
CA VAL A 114 -8.89 2.54 -9.36
C VAL A 114 -10.34 2.93 -9.52
N VAL A 115 -10.71 3.42 -10.70
CA VAL A 115 -12.11 3.58 -11.14
C VAL A 115 -12.38 2.49 -12.17
N GLU A 116 -13.33 1.62 -11.86
CA GLU A 116 -13.66 0.50 -12.76
C GLU A 116 -14.61 0.90 -13.88
N MET A 117 -14.68 0.04 -14.86
CA MET A 117 -15.50 0.22 -16.06
C MET A 117 -16.99 0.03 -15.78
N VAL A 118 -17.82 0.93 -16.29
CA VAL A 118 -19.28 0.79 -16.28
C VAL A 118 -19.74 0.21 -17.63
N GLY A 119 -20.54 -0.84 -17.59
CA GLY A 119 -21.08 -1.49 -18.81
C GLY A 119 -20.10 -2.39 -19.57
N THR A 120 -18.82 -2.37 -19.25
CA THR A 120 -17.81 -3.21 -19.91
C THR A 120 -17.56 -4.49 -19.11
N ILE A 121 -17.64 -5.64 -19.77
CA ILE A 121 -17.44 -6.95 -19.14
C ILE A 121 -15.96 -7.12 -18.78
N HIS A 122 -15.72 -7.44 -17.52
CA HIS A 122 -14.38 -7.64 -16.98
C HIS A 122 -14.38 -8.59 -15.76
N HIS A 123 -13.22 -8.91 -15.25
CA HIS A 123 -13.05 -9.54 -13.94
C HIS A 123 -11.74 -9.10 -13.28
N GLY A 124 -11.70 -9.17 -11.95
CA GLY A 124 -10.49 -9.02 -11.17
C GLY A 124 -9.94 -10.37 -10.74
N GLU A 125 -8.62 -10.53 -10.73
CA GLU A 125 -7.95 -11.74 -10.26
C GLU A 125 -6.69 -11.43 -9.44
N ASN A 126 -6.43 -12.27 -8.44
CA ASN A 126 -5.19 -12.28 -7.67
C ASN A 126 -4.22 -13.30 -8.27
N ARG A 127 -3.21 -12.82 -9.00
CA ARG A 127 -2.13 -13.65 -9.58
C ARG A 127 -0.96 -13.86 -8.62
N GLY A 128 -0.98 -13.21 -7.47
CA GLY A 128 0.07 -13.25 -6.47
C GLY A 128 -0.03 -14.44 -5.51
N THR A 129 0.85 -14.45 -4.52
CA THR A 129 0.96 -15.49 -3.48
C THR A 129 0.42 -15.04 -2.13
N LYS A 130 0.00 -13.78 -2.00
CA LYS A 130 -0.60 -13.20 -0.79
C LYS A 130 -2.05 -12.81 -1.06
N PRO A 131 -2.92 -12.76 -0.04
CA PRO A 131 -4.27 -12.23 -0.20
C PRO A 131 -4.27 -10.78 -0.70
N VAL A 132 -5.23 -10.45 -1.56
CA VAL A 132 -5.52 -9.09 -2.01
C VAL A 132 -6.71 -8.57 -1.25
N ILE A 133 -6.65 -7.32 -0.76
CA ILE A 133 -7.75 -6.63 -0.08
C ILE A 133 -8.07 -5.34 -0.82
N LEU A 134 -9.29 -5.28 -1.35
CA LEU A 134 -9.82 -4.14 -2.11
C LEU A 134 -11.09 -3.62 -1.42
N TYR A 135 -11.15 -2.31 -1.17
CA TYR A 135 -12.36 -1.63 -0.77
C TYR A 135 -12.94 -0.89 -1.97
N MET A 136 -14.16 -1.26 -2.35
CA MET A 136 -14.90 -0.64 -3.45
C MET A 136 -16.06 0.19 -2.93
N PHE A 137 -16.27 1.35 -3.53
CA PHE A 137 -17.33 2.29 -3.22
C PHE A 137 -18.18 2.50 -4.48
N TYR A 138 -19.47 2.25 -4.36
CA TYR A 138 -20.42 2.34 -5.47
C TYR A 138 -21.32 3.57 -5.28
N LEU A 139 -21.44 4.38 -6.33
CA LEU A 139 -22.41 5.45 -6.44
C LEU A 139 -23.60 4.90 -7.22
N SER A 140 -24.60 4.42 -6.50
CA SER A 140 -25.75 3.73 -7.04
C SER A 140 -27.05 4.46 -6.75
N GLN A 141 -28.16 3.88 -7.09
CA GLN A 141 -29.50 4.28 -6.65
C GLN A 141 -30.25 3.06 -6.12
N LYS A 142 -31.27 3.32 -5.30
CA LYS A 142 -32.06 2.27 -4.67
C LYS A 142 -32.59 1.28 -5.71
N ASP A 143 -32.51 0.00 -5.36
CA ASP A 143 -32.98 -1.15 -6.16
C ASP A 143 -32.17 -1.40 -7.45
N LEU A 144 -31.04 -0.73 -7.66
CA LEU A 144 -30.16 -0.99 -8.79
C LEU A 144 -29.09 -2.03 -8.39
N PRO A 145 -28.88 -3.11 -9.16
CA PRO A 145 -27.78 -4.03 -8.90
C PRO A 145 -26.43 -3.34 -9.10
N LEU A 146 -25.45 -3.69 -8.30
CA LEU A 146 -24.08 -3.13 -8.41
C LEU A 146 -23.34 -3.68 -9.62
N ALA A 147 -23.60 -4.96 -9.95
CA ALA A 147 -23.01 -5.69 -11.07
C ALA A 147 -23.98 -6.74 -11.59
N VAL A 148 -23.79 -7.14 -12.85
CA VAL A 148 -24.54 -8.18 -13.57
C VAL A 148 -23.60 -9.10 -14.32
#